data_6a4425d203fa3a96fc33b2ee959ff38b
#
_entry.id   6a4425d203fa3a96fc33b2ee959ff38b
#
_cell.length_a   1.000
_cell.length_b   1.000
_cell.length_c   1.000
_cell.angle_alpha   90.00
_cell.angle_beta   90.00
_cell.angle_gamma   90.00
#
_symmetry.space_group_name_H-M   'P 1'
#
loop_
_entity.id
_entity.type
_entity.pdbx_description
1 polymer ?
#
loop_
_entity_poly.entity_id
_entity_poly.type
_entity_poly.pdbx_seq_one_letter_code
_entity_poly.pdbx_strand_id
1 'polypeptide(L)'
;MLILALLVVLLGVSGFFGLKLYSEAKQVKAHEEQAMQLLGGVTDLGNLDNLDTVRQQISQAKTETAAANEIAHGTLWNIASKAPVYGDDITTVQGMTSVVDSLVSDSVPQFMNVLSTLKSAQLSSGDGQLNLQPILEAQKNIATANQSLQQVQKYQQLPKAHIGMVKNAYATGNTQLTKMADKVNQLSGTFQILPDFLGSDQPRTYALMAMTTSEERSSGGLIGSVGVVTTDNGKINIGDFRSDGEYIPYGAGDPTEDEQRIFRQWGPLNMSFDVRDLAVYPDTSRSAEGMRAIWQILVVVATPEV
;
A
#
# COMPACT_ATOMS: atom_id res chain seq x y z
N MET A 1 -12.56 -36.13 -53.84
CA MET A 1 -12.87 -36.87 -52.60
C MET A 1 -11.82 -36.66 -51.49
N LEU A 2 -10.51 -36.73 -51.76
CA LEU A 2 -9.48 -36.56 -50.73
C LEU A 2 -9.50 -35.23 -50.00
N ILE A 3 -9.72 -34.09 -50.72
CA ILE A 3 -9.76 -32.74 -50.15
C ILE A 3 -10.99 -32.55 -49.24
N LEU A 4 -12.14 -33.15 -49.59
CA LEU A 4 -13.38 -33.07 -48.78
C LEU A 4 -13.22 -33.87 -47.48
N ALA A 5 -12.60 -35.06 -47.55
CA ALA A 5 -12.28 -35.86 -46.38
C ALA A 5 -11.28 -35.17 -45.44
N LEU A 6 -10.27 -34.51 -46.03
CA LEU A 6 -9.31 -33.71 -45.26
C LEU A 6 -9.97 -32.48 -44.56
N LEU A 7 -10.89 -31.81 -45.24
CA LEU A 7 -11.66 -30.71 -44.68
C LEU A 7 -12.60 -31.16 -43.53
N VAL A 8 -13.25 -32.32 -43.67
CA VAL A 8 -14.10 -32.88 -42.62
C VAL A 8 -13.29 -33.32 -41.40
N VAL A 9 -12.11 -33.89 -41.61
CA VAL A 9 -11.18 -34.24 -40.53
C VAL A 9 -10.65 -32.94 -39.83
N LEU A 10 -10.26 -31.92 -40.59
CA LEU A 10 -9.84 -30.66 -40.06
C LEU A 10 -10.94 -29.95 -39.26
N LEU A 11 -12.19 -29.95 -39.73
CA LEU A 11 -13.33 -29.39 -39.01
C LEU A 11 -13.69 -30.21 -37.76
N GLY A 12 -13.60 -31.53 -37.83
CA GLY A 12 -13.82 -32.42 -36.66
C GLY A 12 -12.74 -32.24 -35.60
N VAL A 13 -11.48 -32.18 -36.01
CA VAL A 13 -10.34 -31.95 -35.13
C VAL A 13 -10.45 -30.52 -34.52
N SER A 14 -10.74 -29.50 -35.33
CA SER A 14 -10.94 -28.13 -34.84
C SER A 14 -12.10 -28.02 -33.85
N GLY A 15 -13.22 -28.71 -34.11
CA GLY A 15 -14.36 -28.78 -33.19
C GLY A 15 -14.02 -29.48 -31.87
N PHE A 16 -13.30 -30.57 -31.92
CA PHE A 16 -12.86 -31.31 -30.71
C PHE A 16 -11.90 -30.49 -29.88
N PHE A 17 -10.88 -29.86 -30.50
CA PHE A 17 -9.94 -29.00 -29.81
C PHE A 17 -10.62 -27.74 -29.25
N GLY A 18 -11.58 -27.16 -29.97
CA GLY A 18 -12.37 -26.02 -29.49
C GLY A 18 -13.20 -26.37 -28.26
N LEU A 19 -13.85 -27.52 -28.24
CA LEU A 19 -14.64 -27.99 -27.09
C LEU A 19 -13.74 -28.29 -25.87
N LYS A 20 -12.59 -28.89 -26.10
CA LYS A 20 -11.61 -29.18 -25.04
C LYS A 20 -11.04 -27.87 -24.46
N LEU A 21 -10.62 -26.94 -25.31
CA LEU A 21 -10.12 -25.63 -24.86
C LEU A 21 -11.18 -24.87 -24.06
N TYR A 22 -12.44 -24.90 -24.49
CA TYR A 22 -13.55 -24.30 -23.74
C TYR A 22 -13.78 -24.94 -22.37
N SER A 23 -13.68 -26.29 -22.30
CA SER A 23 -13.78 -26.99 -21.03
C SER A 23 -12.65 -26.65 -20.07
N GLU A 24 -11.41 -26.59 -20.58
CA GLU A 24 -10.22 -26.19 -19.81
C GLU A 24 -10.31 -24.73 -19.37
N ALA A 25 -10.83 -23.81 -20.20
CA ALA A 25 -11.05 -22.40 -19.85
C ALA A 25 -12.07 -22.26 -18.69
N LYS A 26 -13.10 -23.10 -18.64
CA LYS A 26 -14.02 -23.16 -17.49
C LYS A 26 -13.32 -23.62 -16.22
N GLN A 27 -12.41 -24.58 -16.31
CA GLN A 27 -11.64 -25.07 -15.17
C GLN A 27 -10.68 -23.97 -14.67
N VAL A 28 -9.95 -23.31 -15.56
CA VAL A 28 -9.10 -22.15 -15.21
C VAL A 28 -9.92 -21.11 -14.46
N LYS A 29 -11.08 -20.72 -15.00
CA LYS A 29 -11.96 -19.78 -14.36
C LYS A 29 -12.41 -20.23 -12.96
N ALA A 30 -12.81 -21.50 -12.81
CA ALA A 30 -13.27 -22.05 -11.53
C ALA A 30 -12.16 -22.03 -10.47
N HIS A 31 -10.95 -22.44 -10.83
CA HIS A 31 -9.78 -22.40 -9.96
C HIS A 31 -9.43 -20.97 -9.53
N GLU A 32 -9.42 -20.00 -10.46
CA GLU A 32 -9.17 -18.59 -10.13
C GLU A 32 -10.26 -17.97 -9.24
N GLU A 33 -11.53 -18.30 -9.48
CA GLU A 33 -12.65 -17.84 -8.64
C GLU A 33 -12.54 -18.44 -7.22
N GLN A 34 -12.16 -19.69 -7.09
CA GLN A 34 -11.94 -20.34 -5.81
C GLN A 34 -10.75 -19.74 -5.06
N ALA A 35 -9.64 -19.50 -5.74
CA ALA A 35 -8.49 -18.80 -5.18
C ALA A 35 -8.89 -17.40 -4.67
N MET A 36 -9.66 -16.66 -5.46
CA MET A 36 -10.13 -15.33 -5.09
C MET A 36 -11.03 -15.36 -3.84
N GLN A 37 -11.92 -16.35 -3.72
CA GLN A 37 -12.77 -16.51 -2.53
C GLN A 37 -11.92 -16.80 -1.28
N LEU A 38 -10.91 -17.67 -1.40
CA LEU A 38 -9.99 -18.00 -0.30
C LEU A 38 -9.19 -16.78 0.14
N LEU A 39 -8.72 -15.96 -0.82
CA LEU A 39 -7.93 -14.76 -0.54
C LEU A 39 -8.79 -13.57 -0.11
N GLY A 40 -10.08 -13.55 -0.41
CA GLY A 40 -10.98 -12.47 -0.01
C GLY A 40 -11.04 -12.27 1.50
N GLY A 41 -10.94 -13.34 2.29
CA GLY A 41 -10.85 -13.29 3.74
C GLY A 41 -9.50 -12.81 4.29
N VAL A 42 -8.44 -12.86 3.47
CA VAL A 42 -7.06 -12.49 3.86
C VAL A 42 -6.84 -10.96 3.79
N THR A 43 -7.62 -10.27 2.99
CA THR A 43 -7.47 -8.81 2.79
C THR A 43 -8.07 -7.97 3.91
N ASP A 44 -8.83 -8.56 4.81
CA ASP A 44 -9.35 -7.89 6.00
C ASP A 44 -8.34 -8.01 7.16
N LEU A 45 -7.41 -7.07 7.20
CA LEU A 45 -6.36 -6.97 8.24
C LEU A 45 -6.90 -6.79 9.66
N GLY A 46 -8.21 -6.51 9.81
CA GLY A 46 -8.87 -6.41 11.12
C GLY A 46 -9.11 -7.77 11.80
N ASN A 47 -8.99 -8.87 11.07
CA ASN A 47 -9.33 -10.21 11.57
C ASN A 47 -8.10 -11.13 11.70
N LEU A 48 -6.99 -10.58 12.18
CA LEU A 48 -5.72 -11.30 12.38
C LEU A 48 -5.74 -12.29 13.56
N ASP A 49 -6.89 -12.50 14.20
CA ASP A 49 -6.98 -13.37 15.39
C ASP A 49 -6.71 -14.84 15.07
N ASN A 50 -6.89 -15.27 13.82
CA ASN A 50 -6.66 -16.64 13.41
C ASN A 50 -5.69 -16.78 12.22
N LEU A 51 -4.40 -16.48 12.46
CA LEU A 51 -3.34 -16.60 11.45
C LEU A 51 -3.21 -18.00 10.85
N ASP A 52 -3.55 -19.06 11.60
CA ASP A 52 -3.44 -20.43 11.10
C ASP A 52 -4.51 -20.72 10.06
N THR A 53 -5.75 -20.23 10.26
CA THR A 53 -6.80 -20.31 9.25
C THR A 53 -6.42 -19.54 7.99
N VAL A 54 -5.86 -18.34 8.14
CA VAL A 54 -5.39 -17.52 7.01
C VAL A 54 -4.26 -18.23 6.25
N ARG A 55 -3.29 -18.83 6.94
CA ARG A 55 -2.24 -19.63 6.31
C ARG A 55 -2.80 -20.82 5.53
N GLN A 56 -3.79 -21.51 6.09
CA GLN A 56 -4.46 -22.62 5.42
C GLN A 56 -5.18 -22.15 4.15
N GLN A 57 -5.91 -21.04 4.22
CA GLN A 57 -6.59 -20.44 3.06
C GLN A 57 -5.59 -20.04 1.96
N ILE A 58 -4.46 -19.44 2.33
CA ILE A 58 -3.38 -19.11 1.38
C ILE A 58 -2.79 -20.37 0.76
N SER A 59 -2.56 -21.43 1.54
CA SER A 59 -2.07 -22.71 0.99
C SER A 59 -3.04 -23.33 0.01
N GLN A 60 -4.34 -23.27 0.28
CA GLN A 60 -5.37 -23.72 -0.65
C GLN A 60 -5.42 -22.84 -1.90
N ALA A 61 -5.41 -21.52 -1.74
CA ALA A 61 -5.38 -20.58 -2.87
C ALA A 61 -4.17 -20.82 -3.78
N LYS A 62 -3.00 -21.11 -3.22
CA LYS A 62 -1.79 -21.47 -3.97
C LYS A 62 -2.00 -22.74 -4.80
N THR A 63 -2.69 -23.74 -4.27
CA THR A 63 -3.01 -24.97 -5.03
C THR A 63 -3.94 -24.65 -6.21
N GLU A 64 -4.93 -23.80 -5.99
CA GLU A 64 -5.88 -23.42 -7.02
C GLU A 64 -5.23 -22.57 -8.13
N THR A 65 -4.41 -21.57 -7.78
CA THR A 65 -3.71 -20.75 -8.78
C THR A 65 -2.70 -21.56 -9.58
N ALA A 66 -1.97 -22.47 -8.95
CA ALA A 66 -1.05 -23.38 -9.63
C ALA A 66 -1.79 -24.30 -10.63
N ALA A 67 -2.95 -24.85 -10.25
CA ALA A 67 -3.78 -25.65 -11.15
C ALA A 67 -4.29 -24.84 -12.35
N ALA A 68 -4.76 -23.61 -12.11
CA ALA A 68 -5.18 -22.70 -13.18
C ALA A 68 -4.03 -22.40 -14.15
N ASN A 69 -2.86 -22.11 -13.61
CA ASN A 69 -1.64 -21.78 -14.38
C ASN A 69 -1.16 -23.00 -15.19
N GLU A 70 -1.14 -24.21 -14.61
CA GLU A 70 -0.77 -25.44 -15.28
C GLU A 70 -1.70 -25.74 -16.48
N ILE A 71 -3.02 -25.64 -16.29
CA ILE A 71 -4.01 -25.83 -17.35
C ILE A 71 -3.80 -24.82 -18.46
N ALA A 72 -3.68 -23.52 -18.13
CA ALA A 72 -3.52 -22.45 -19.10
C ALA A 72 -2.19 -22.53 -19.89
N HIS A 73 -1.18 -23.22 -19.37
CA HIS A 73 0.11 -23.45 -20.04
C HIS A 73 0.25 -24.87 -20.63
N GLY A 74 -0.84 -25.63 -20.66
CA GLY A 74 -0.88 -26.94 -21.32
C GLY A 74 -0.63 -26.85 -22.82
N THR A 75 -0.32 -28.00 -23.43
CA THR A 75 0.03 -28.09 -24.86
C THR A 75 -1.04 -27.48 -25.77
N LEU A 76 -2.32 -27.71 -25.45
CA LEU A 76 -3.43 -27.19 -26.24
C LEU A 76 -3.48 -25.66 -26.23
N TRP A 77 -3.28 -25.05 -25.09
CA TRP A 77 -3.24 -23.59 -24.90
C TRP A 77 -2.03 -22.97 -25.64
N ASN A 78 -0.86 -23.62 -25.56
CA ASN A 78 0.34 -23.18 -26.25
C ASN A 78 0.20 -23.25 -27.79
N ILE A 79 -0.58 -24.20 -28.32
CA ILE A 79 -0.93 -24.23 -29.72
C ILE A 79 -1.96 -23.13 -30.05
N ALA A 80 -2.99 -22.98 -29.24
CA ALA A 80 -4.06 -22.02 -29.44
C ALA A 80 -3.55 -20.55 -29.36
N SER A 81 -2.52 -20.28 -28.56
CA SER A 81 -1.90 -18.94 -28.49
C SER A 81 -1.25 -18.50 -29.81
N LYS A 82 -1.04 -19.40 -30.76
CA LYS A 82 -0.54 -19.09 -32.10
C LYS A 82 -1.66 -18.81 -33.11
N ALA A 83 -2.91 -18.94 -32.70
CA ALA A 83 -4.03 -18.71 -33.61
C ALA A 83 -4.15 -17.22 -34.00
N PRO A 84 -4.41 -16.92 -35.28
CA PRO A 84 -4.70 -15.56 -35.71
C PRO A 84 -5.91 -15.00 -34.94
N VAL A 85 -5.89 -13.72 -34.58
CA VAL A 85 -6.97 -12.94 -33.91
C VAL A 85 -7.19 -13.33 -32.44
N TYR A 86 -7.36 -14.61 -32.12
CA TYR A 86 -7.69 -15.06 -30.75
C TYR A 86 -6.47 -15.53 -29.94
N GLY A 87 -5.30 -15.59 -30.55
CA GLY A 87 -4.05 -15.95 -29.85
C GLY A 87 -3.71 -14.97 -28.73
N ASP A 88 -4.04 -13.70 -28.90
CA ASP A 88 -3.85 -12.68 -27.87
C ASP A 88 -4.72 -12.93 -26.64
N ASP A 89 -5.96 -13.39 -26.82
CA ASP A 89 -6.85 -13.77 -25.70
C ASP A 89 -6.26 -14.92 -24.89
N ILE A 90 -5.72 -15.93 -25.57
CA ILE A 90 -5.08 -17.07 -24.93
C ILE A 90 -3.81 -16.61 -24.20
N THR A 91 -2.96 -15.82 -24.82
CA THR A 91 -1.74 -15.27 -24.21
C THR A 91 -2.07 -14.38 -23.02
N THR A 92 -3.15 -13.62 -23.10
CA THR A 92 -3.64 -12.82 -21.97
C THR A 92 -4.04 -13.69 -20.80
N VAL A 93 -4.81 -14.76 -21.00
CA VAL A 93 -5.18 -15.68 -19.92
C VAL A 93 -3.94 -16.35 -19.33
N GLN A 94 -3.00 -16.83 -20.15
CA GLN A 94 -1.73 -17.40 -19.69
C GLN A 94 -0.95 -16.41 -18.81
N GLY A 95 -0.83 -15.16 -19.25
CA GLY A 95 -0.17 -14.12 -18.47
C GLY A 95 -0.91 -13.78 -17.18
N MET A 96 -2.24 -13.75 -17.20
CA MET A 96 -3.06 -13.52 -16.00
C MET A 96 -2.82 -14.60 -14.96
N THR A 97 -2.93 -15.88 -15.34
CA THR A 97 -2.72 -17.02 -14.44
C THR A 97 -1.29 -17.06 -13.90
N SER A 98 -0.29 -16.80 -14.73
CA SER A 98 1.11 -16.74 -14.28
C SER A 98 1.37 -15.63 -13.25
N VAL A 99 0.82 -14.44 -13.46
CA VAL A 99 0.97 -13.32 -12.52
C VAL A 99 0.28 -13.63 -11.20
N VAL A 100 -0.96 -14.14 -11.24
CA VAL A 100 -1.71 -14.48 -10.03
C VAL A 100 -1.01 -15.60 -9.25
N ASP A 101 -0.57 -16.66 -9.92
CA ASP A 101 0.15 -17.76 -9.28
C ASP A 101 1.46 -17.30 -8.64
N SER A 102 2.25 -16.47 -9.31
CA SER A 102 3.47 -15.87 -8.73
C SER A 102 3.17 -15.01 -7.51
N LEU A 103 2.11 -14.20 -7.55
CA LEU A 103 1.73 -13.36 -6.41
C LEU A 103 1.30 -14.20 -5.21
N VAL A 104 0.49 -15.22 -5.42
CA VAL A 104 0.00 -16.08 -4.34
C VAL A 104 1.11 -16.99 -3.80
N SER A 105 2.02 -17.45 -4.66
CA SER A 105 3.12 -18.33 -4.27
C SER A 105 4.26 -17.64 -3.58
N ASP A 106 4.59 -16.41 -3.99
CA ASP A 106 5.81 -15.72 -3.56
C ASP A 106 5.53 -14.54 -2.65
N SER A 107 4.53 -13.71 -2.99
CA SER A 107 4.31 -12.42 -2.33
C SER A 107 3.44 -12.52 -1.09
N VAL A 108 2.34 -13.26 -1.19
CA VAL A 108 1.38 -13.43 -0.09
C VAL A 108 2.03 -14.09 1.13
N PRO A 109 2.86 -15.14 1.01
CA PRO A 109 3.57 -15.72 2.16
C PRO A 109 4.53 -14.75 2.85
N GLN A 110 5.22 -13.90 2.08
CA GLN A 110 6.12 -12.89 2.65
C GLN A 110 5.35 -11.85 3.45
N PHE A 111 4.21 -11.41 2.92
CA PHE A 111 3.31 -10.51 3.64
C PHE A 111 2.78 -11.13 4.93
N MET A 112 2.41 -12.43 4.89
CA MET A 112 2.01 -13.18 6.08
C MET A 112 3.13 -13.32 7.12
N ASN A 113 4.36 -13.43 6.69
CA ASN A 113 5.51 -13.44 7.60
C ASN A 113 5.63 -12.09 8.33
N VAL A 114 5.46 -10.95 7.62
CA VAL A 114 5.43 -9.62 8.25
C VAL A 114 4.35 -9.56 9.33
N LEU A 115 3.12 -9.93 9.00
CA LEU A 115 1.99 -9.92 9.93
C LEU A 115 2.22 -10.83 11.13
N SER A 116 2.75 -12.04 10.89
CA SER A 116 3.07 -13.02 11.92
C SER A 116 4.16 -12.51 12.87
N THR A 117 5.22 -11.90 12.33
CA THR A 117 6.30 -11.31 13.11
C THR A 117 5.77 -10.18 13.99
N LEU A 118 4.98 -9.27 13.44
CA LEU A 118 4.41 -8.15 14.19
C LEU A 118 3.41 -8.60 15.26
N LYS A 119 2.57 -9.61 14.96
CA LYS A 119 1.59 -10.14 15.92
C LYS A 119 2.25 -10.92 17.06
N SER A 120 3.26 -11.73 16.76
CA SER A 120 3.97 -12.52 17.78
C SER A 120 4.96 -11.70 18.60
N ALA A 121 5.34 -10.53 18.08
CA ALA A 121 6.29 -9.66 18.74
C ALA A 121 5.66 -8.94 19.92
N GLN A 122 6.35 -8.93 21.03
CA GLN A 122 6.06 -8.03 22.14
C GLN A 122 6.57 -6.63 21.72
N LEU A 123 5.74 -5.87 20.97
CA LEU A 123 6.12 -4.56 20.45
C LEU A 123 6.33 -3.52 21.55
N SER A 124 5.62 -3.64 22.67
CA SER A 124 5.74 -2.73 23.81
C SER A 124 6.36 -3.48 24.98
N SER A 125 7.42 -2.94 25.55
CA SER A 125 8.05 -3.44 26.79
C SER A 125 7.53 -2.73 28.04
N GLY A 126 6.57 -1.81 27.91
CA GLY A 126 6.16 -0.86 28.94
C GLY A 126 7.06 0.38 28.97
N ASP A 127 6.77 1.30 29.85
CA ASP A 127 7.56 2.53 30.09
C ASP A 127 7.91 3.36 28.83
N GLY A 128 7.03 3.32 27.81
CA GLY A 128 7.24 4.02 26.53
C GLY A 128 8.31 3.40 25.62
N GLN A 129 8.77 2.18 25.92
CA GLN A 129 9.75 1.48 25.09
C GLN A 129 9.07 0.57 24.07
N LEU A 130 9.41 0.76 22.81
CA LEU A 130 9.05 -0.13 21.70
C LEU A 130 10.25 -1.00 21.31
N ASN A 131 9.99 -2.28 21.05
CA ASN A 131 10.96 -3.16 20.45
C ASN A 131 11.03 -2.93 18.94
N LEU A 132 12.12 -2.36 18.45
CA LEU A 132 12.31 -2.04 17.03
C LEU A 132 12.64 -3.26 16.17
N GLN A 133 13.15 -4.35 16.73
CA GLN A 133 13.61 -5.50 15.95
C GLN A 133 12.53 -6.07 15.04
N PRO A 134 11.27 -6.31 15.49
CA PRO A 134 10.20 -6.78 14.62
C PRO A 134 9.83 -5.79 13.51
N ILE A 135 9.96 -4.48 13.78
CA ILE A 135 9.68 -3.41 12.81
C ILE A 135 10.74 -3.41 11.70
N LEU A 136 12.01 -3.56 12.06
CA LEU A 136 13.14 -3.66 11.12
C LEU A 136 13.07 -4.96 10.28
N GLU A 137 12.64 -6.06 10.86
CA GLU A 137 12.40 -7.32 10.13
C GLU A 137 11.22 -7.17 9.16
N ALA A 138 10.13 -6.54 9.59
CA ALA A 138 9.00 -6.22 8.73
C ALA A 138 9.41 -5.32 7.57
N GLN A 139 10.24 -4.30 7.79
CA GLN A 139 10.78 -3.42 6.76
C GLN A 139 11.53 -4.21 5.67
N LYS A 140 12.40 -5.16 6.05
CA LYS A 140 13.13 -6.02 5.09
C LYS A 140 12.18 -6.89 4.27
N ASN A 141 11.20 -7.50 4.91
CA ASN A 141 10.24 -8.38 4.26
C ASN A 141 9.32 -7.61 3.30
N ILE A 142 8.91 -6.39 3.66
CA ILE A 142 8.11 -5.52 2.80
C ILE A 142 8.93 -5.02 1.60
N ALA A 143 10.22 -4.73 1.78
CA ALA A 143 11.10 -4.37 0.66
C ALA A 143 11.18 -5.50 -0.38
N THR A 144 11.17 -6.76 0.07
CA THR A 144 11.10 -7.92 -0.83
C THR A 144 9.70 -8.05 -1.47
N ALA A 145 8.63 -7.73 -0.74
CA ALA A 145 7.27 -7.71 -1.29
C ALA A 145 7.10 -6.64 -2.39
N ASN A 146 7.89 -5.58 -2.40
CA ASN A 146 7.90 -4.60 -3.51
C ASN A 146 8.31 -5.22 -4.85
N GLN A 147 9.03 -6.34 -4.88
CA GLN A 147 9.27 -7.10 -6.11
C GLN A 147 7.95 -7.61 -6.72
N SER A 148 6.93 -7.80 -5.90
CA SER A 148 5.59 -8.17 -6.34
C SER A 148 4.92 -7.11 -7.20
N LEU A 149 5.29 -5.84 -7.04
CA LEU A 149 4.78 -4.76 -7.87
C LEU A 149 5.22 -4.91 -9.34
N GLN A 150 6.34 -5.57 -9.60
CA GLN A 150 6.76 -5.91 -10.95
C GLN A 150 5.77 -6.88 -11.64
N GLN A 151 5.11 -7.74 -10.88
CA GLN A 151 4.08 -8.64 -11.41
C GLN A 151 2.83 -7.85 -11.84
N VAL A 152 2.45 -6.81 -11.11
CA VAL A 152 1.35 -5.91 -11.52
C VAL A 152 1.68 -5.20 -12.84
N GLN A 153 2.92 -4.73 -13.01
CA GLN A 153 3.36 -4.14 -14.27
C GLN A 153 3.33 -5.14 -15.43
N LYS A 154 3.75 -6.39 -15.21
CA LYS A 154 3.63 -7.47 -16.20
C LYS A 154 2.18 -7.72 -16.59
N TYR A 155 1.27 -7.74 -15.62
CA TYR A 155 -0.16 -7.89 -15.89
C TYR A 155 -0.69 -6.77 -16.79
N GLN A 156 -0.32 -5.52 -16.52
CA GLN A 156 -0.75 -4.35 -17.31
C GLN A 156 -0.19 -4.33 -18.74
N GLN A 157 0.89 -5.07 -18.99
CA GLN A 157 1.52 -5.20 -20.31
C GLN A 157 1.00 -6.37 -21.13
N LEU A 158 0.02 -7.14 -20.62
CA LEU A 158 -0.56 -8.26 -21.38
C LEU A 158 -1.26 -7.79 -22.66
N PRO A 159 -1.31 -8.63 -23.70
CA PRO A 159 -1.97 -8.32 -24.95
C PRO A 159 -3.45 -7.91 -24.75
N LYS A 160 -3.97 -7.11 -25.69
CA LYS A 160 -5.38 -6.73 -25.62
C LYS A 160 -6.27 -7.89 -26.06
N ALA A 161 -7.06 -8.42 -25.14
CA ALA A 161 -8.03 -9.44 -25.43
C ALA A 161 -9.17 -8.93 -26.34
N HIS A 162 -9.74 -9.83 -27.15
CA HIS A 162 -10.86 -9.55 -28.06
C HIS A 162 -12.18 -10.15 -27.51
N ILE A 163 -12.09 -11.30 -26.82
CA ILE A 163 -13.24 -11.99 -26.23
C ILE A 163 -13.74 -11.24 -25.00
N GLY A 164 -15.04 -10.91 -24.96
CA GLY A 164 -15.65 -10.14 -23.87
C GLY A 164 -15.41 -10.70 -22.47
N MET A 165 -15.45 -12.02 -22.32
CA MET A 165 -15.17 -12.71 -21.05
C MET A 165 -13.73 -12.47 -20.58
N VAL A 166 -12.75 -12.55 -21.49
CA VAL A 166 -11.32 -12.32 -21.17
C VAL A 166 -11.09 -10.84 -20.85
N LYS A 167 -11.69 -9.92 -21.61
CA LYS A 167 -11.64 -8.47 -21.31
C LYS A 167 -12.15 -8.15 -19.90
N ASN A 168 -13.28 -8.72 -19.53
CA ASN A 168 -13.89 -8.48 -18.23
C ASN A 168 -13.04 -9.09 -17.10
N ALA A 169 -12.52 -10.31 -17.28
CA ALA A 169 -11.62 -10.93 -16.32
C ALA A 169 -10.34 -10.11 -16.15
N TYR A 170 -9.73 -9.66 -17.25
CA TYR A 170 -8.56 -8.78 -17.24
C TYR A 170 -8.83 -7.47 -16.49
N ALA A 171 -9.95 -6.79 -16.79
CA ALA A 171 -10.28 -5.52 -16.16
C ALA A 171 -10.52 -5.69 -14.64
N THR A 172 -11.22 -6.76 -14.25
CA THR A 172 -11.43 -7.08 -12.83
C THR A 172 -10.11 -7.38 -12.12
N GLY A 173 -9.27 -8.24 -12.69
CA GLY A 173 -7.95 -8.58 -12.18
C GLY A 173 -7.05 -7.33 -12.06
N ASN A 174 -6.99 -6.50 -13.08
CA ASN A 174 -6.22 -5.26 -13.07
C ASN A 174 -6.64 -4.32 -11.94
N THR A 175 -7.96 -4.17 -11.73
CA THR A 175 -8.50 -3.33 -10.65
C THR A 175 -8.08 -3.87 -9.26
N GLN A 176 -8.18 -5.17 -9.05
CA GLN A 176 -7.82 -5.78 -7.77
C GLN A 176 -6.30 -5.72 -7.52
N LEU A 177 -5.48 -6.00 -8.54
CA LEU A 177 -4.03 -5.93 -8.45
C LEU A 177 -3.53 -4.50 -8.19
N THR A 178 -4.14 -3.50 -8.84
CA THR A 178 -3.81 -2.09 -8.58
C THR A 178 -4.13 -1.71 -7.13
N LYS A 179 -5.30 -2.05 -6.62
CA LYS A 179 -5.66 -1.80 -5.21
C LYS A 179 -4.70 -2.49 -4.24
N MET A 180 -4.27 -3.71 -4.56
CA MET A 180 -3.29 -4.43 -3.74
C MET A 180 -1.93 -3.75 -3.78
N ALA A 181 -1.48 -3.33 -4.96
CA ALA A 181 -0.23 -2.60 -5.15
C ALA A 181 -0.21 -1.29 -4.35
N ASP A 182 -1.30 -0.53 -4.38
CA ASP A 182 -1.44 0.72 -3.62
C ASP A 182 -1.33 0.48 -2.11
N LYS A 183 -1.97 -0.58 -1.59
CA LYS A 183 -1.85 -0.97 -0.18
C LYS A 183 -0.42 -1.38 0.20
N VAL A 184 0.24 -2.17 -0.64
CA VAL A 184 1.63 -2.58 -0.42
C VAL A 184 2.56 -1.37 -0.44
N ASN A 185 2.38 -0.45 -1.38
CA ASN A 185 3.15 0.80 -1.45
C ASN A 185 2.94 1.66 -0.20
N GLN A 186 1.71 1.82 0.26
CA GLN A 186 1.39 2.59 1.46
C GLN A 186 2.05 1.97 2.71
N LEU A 187 1.95 0.65 2.88
CA LEU A 187 2.61 -0.05 3.97
C LEU A 187 4.14 0.06 3.86
N SER A 188 4.69 -0.12 2.67
CA SER A 188 6.13 0.02 2.42
C SER A 188 6.64 1.41 2.81
N GLY A 189 5.94 2.47 2.42
CA GLY A 189 6.26 3.83 2.82
C GLY A 189 6.25 4.01 4.34
N THR A 190 5.23 3.47 5.02
CA THR A 190 5.15 3.52 6.49
C THR A 190 6.33 2.82 7.15
N PHE A 191 6.64 1.58 6.73
CA PHE A 191 7.74 0.82 7.33
C PHE A 191 9.13 1.33 6.96
N GLN A 192 9.26 2.09 5.87
CA GLN A 192 10.51 2.78 5.54
C GLN A 192 10.81 3.94 6.50
N ILE A 193 9.78 4.67 6.92
CA ILE A 193 9.91 5.86 7.75
C ILE A 193 9.91 5.52 9.25
N LEU A 194 9.13 4.51 9.64
CA LEU A 194 8.85 4.20 11.04
C LEU A 194 10.10 3.93 11.91
N PRO A 195 11.12 3.17 11.47
CA PRO A 195 12.34 3.00 12.25
C PRO A 195 13.04 4.31 12.56
N ASP A 196 13.25 5.14 11.54
CA ASP A 196 13.92 6.45 11.69
C ASP A 196 13.09 7.40 12.56
N PHE A 197 11.76 7.37 12.38
CA PHE A 197 10.84 8.12 13.23
C PHE A 197 10.93 7.71 14.71
N LEU A 198 11.20 6.42 14.97
CA LEU A 198 11.40 5.89 16.32
C LEU A 198 12.85 6.01 16.82
N GLY A 199 13.72 6.69 16.10
CA GLY A 199 15.09 6.95 16.51
C GLY A 199 16.01 5.74 16.41
N SER A 200 15.83 4.85 15.40
CA SER A 200 16.64 3.64 15.23
C SER A 200 18.09 3.91 14.87
N ASP A 201 18.37 5.01 14.18
CA ASP A 201 19.70 5.44 13.72
C ASP A 201 20.32 6.51 14.64
N GLN A 202 19.48 7.42 15.14
CA GLN A 202 19.86 8.51 16.04
C GLN A 202 18.63 9.05 16.78
N PRO A 203 18.80 9.67 17.96
CA PRO A 203 17.70 10.31 18.67
C PRO A 203 17.01 11.37 17.81
N ARG A 204 15.68 11.41 17.90
CA ARG A 204 14.83 12.38 17.20
C ARG A 204 14.03 13.22 18.20
N THR A 205 13.77 14.46 17.83
CA THR A 205 12.93 15.37 18.60
C THR A 205 11.84 15.93 17.72
N TYR A 206 10.59 15.89 18.20
CA TYR A 206 9.40 16.32 17.48
C TYR A 206 8.64 17.34 18.31
N ALA A 207 8.07 18.34 17.64
CA ALA A 207 7.05 19.22 18.20
C ALA A 207 5.67 18.58 17.98
N LEU A 208 4.95 18.27 19.05
CA LEU A 208 3.60 17.73 19.00
C LEU A 208 2.59 18.86 19.22
N MET A 209 1.97 19.31 18.13
CA MET A 209 0.97 20.35 18.16
C MET A 209 -0.40 19.77 18.54
N ALA A 210 -0.91 20.13 19.73
CA ALA A 210 -2.24 19.75 20.18
C ALA A 210 -3.27 20.73 19.65
N MET A 211 -4.12 20.25 18.74
CA MET A 211 -5.14 21.05 18.06
C MET A 211 -6.52 20.82 18.64
N THR A 212 -7.30 21.89 18.77
CA THR A 212 -8.73 21.78 19.13
C THR A 212 -9.60 21.80 17.87
N THR A 213 -10.45 20.79 17.72
CA THR A 213 -11.39 20.70 16.59
C THR A 213 -12.61 21.60 16.73
N SER A 214 -12.82 22.23 17.89
CA SER A 214 -13.90 23.19 18.09
C SER A 214 -13.65 24.54 17.38
N GLU A 215 -12.40 24.81 17.01
CA GLU A 215 -12.01 25.97 16.21
C GLU A 215 -11.32 25.49 14.94
N GLU A 216 -12.13 25.14 13.95
CA GLU A 216 -11.65 24.58 12.67
C GLU A 216 -10.64 25.49 11.98
N ARG A 217 -9.59 24.87 11.46
CA ARG A 217 -8.59 25.41 10.54
C ARG A 217 -8.39 24.41 9.39
N SER A 218 -7.77 24.86 8.30
CA SER A 218 -7.63 24.05 7.08
C SER A 218 -6.88 22.72 7.29
N SER A 219 -5.90 22.67 8.17
CA SER A 219 -5.13 21.44 8.47
C SER A 219 -5.44 20.83 9.85
N GLY A 220 -6.57 21.17 10.45
CA GLY A 220 -7.02 20.56 11.72
C GLY A 220 -7.81 21.50 12.58
N GLY A 221 -7.17 22.20 13.53
CA GLY A 221 -7.80 23.13 14.44
C GLY A 221 -6.82 24.16 14.97
N LEU A 222 -7.29 25.03 15.85
CA LEU A 222 -6.42 25.97 16.57
C LEU A 222 -5.41 25.17 17.41
N ILE A 223 -4.13 25.55 17.32
CA ILE A 223 -3.06 24.94 18.12
C ILE A 223 -3.09 25.58 19.51
N GLY A 224 -3.62 24.86 20.51
CA GLY A 224 -3.75 25.36 21.87
C GLY A 224 -2.54 25.09 22.75
N SER A 225 -1.72 24.11 22.39
CA SER A 225 -0.48 23.80 23.11
C SER A 225 0.50 23.01 22.23
N VAL A 226 1.78 23.09 22.57
CA VAL A 226 2.84 22.31 21.91
C VAL A 226 3.65 21.57 22.96
N GLY A 227 3.81 20.26 22.75
CA GLY A 227 4.65 19.38 23.55
C GLY A 227 5.90 18.97 22.78
N VAL A 228 6.90 18.46 23.50
CA VAL A 228 8.09 17.85 22.93
C VAL A 228 7.99 16.34 23.05
N VAL A 229 8.19 15.64 21.92
CA VAL A 229 8.33 14.18 21.90
C VAL A 229 9.75 13.87 21.47
N THR A 230 10.45 13.05 22.24
CA THR A 230 11.75 12.52 21.85
C THR A 230 11.66 11.02 21.64
N THR A 231 12.35 10.52 20.61
CA THR A 231 12.48 9.10 20.34
C THR A 231 13.96 8.73 20.24
N ASP A 232 14.34 7.63 20.87
CA ASP A 232 15.69 7.11 20.86
C ASP A 232 15.65 5.58 20.94
N ASN A 233 16.07 4.91 19.88
CA ASN A 233 16.06 3.46 19.74
C ASN A 233 14.74 2.82 20.24
N GLY A 234 13.62 3.38 19.84
CA GLY A 234 12.28 2.93 20.19
C GLY A 234 11.76 3.42 21.54
N LYS A 235 12.57 4.12 22.34
CA LYS A 235 12.08 4.77 23.56
C LYS A 235 11.40 6.07 23.22
N ILE A 236 10.13 6.19 23.62
CA ILE A 236 9.32 7.38 23.38
C ILE A 236 9.14 8.10 24.71
N ASN A 237 9.59 9.35 24.77
CA ASN A 237 9.32 10.22 25.91
C ASN A 237 8.47 11.41 25.44
N ILE A 238 7.38 11.64 26.15
CA ILE A 238 6.50 12.77 25.92
C ILE A 238 6.78 13.77 27.05
N GLY A 239 7.33 14.93 26.68
CA GLY A 239 7.61 16.02 27.62
C GLY A 239 6.37 16.85 27.91
N ASP A 240 6.59 17.91 28.69
CA ASP A 240 5.51 18.80 29.09
C ASP A 240 4.95 19.58 27.87
N PHE A 241 3.63 19.79 27.90
CA PHE A 241 2.96 20.67 26.96
C PHE A 241 2.93 22.09 27.51
N ARG A 242 3.34 23.03 26.68
CA ARG A 242 3.26 24.46 26.96
C ARG A 242 2.11 25.08 26.16
N SER A 243 1.43 26.05 26.74
CA SER A 243 0.33 26.74 26.06
C SER A 243 0.84 27.53 24.84
N ASP A 244 -0.03 27.75 23.89
CA ASP A 244 0.21 28.63 22.73
C ASP A 244 0.70 29.99 23.14
N GLY A 245 0.17 30.55 24.24
CA GLY A 245 0.59 31.85 24.80
C GLY A 245 2.08 31.97 25.11
N GLU A 246 2.73 30.86 25.46
CA GLU A 246 4.17 30.84 25.72
C GLU A 246 5.02 30.91 24.42
N TYR A 247 4.43 30.56 23.28
CA TYR A 247 5.11 30.59 21.98
C TYR A 247 4.91 31.90 21.20
N ILE A 248 3.85 32.66 21.49
CA ILE A 248 3.55 33.96 20.82
C ILE A 248 4.75 34.91 20.80
N PRO A 249 5.54 35.07 21.88
CA PRO A 249 6.68 36.01 21.88
C PRO A 249 7.78 35.63 20.89
N TYR A 250 7.81 34.38 20.39
CA TYR A 250 8.82 33.91 19.43
C TYR A 250 8.44 34.19 17.98
N GLY A 251 7.33 34.90 17.73
CA GLY A 251 6.99 35.46 16.43
C GLY A 251 6.15 34.56 15.53
N ALA A 252 6.19 34.90 14.26
CA ALA A 252 5.44 34.25 13.20
C ALA A 252 6.22 33.08 12.58
N GLY A 253 5.49 32.12 12.00
CA GLY A 253 6.04 30.98 11.30
C GLY A 253 6.54 31.25 9.88
N ASP A 254 7.24 32.36 9.70
CA ASP A 254 7.89 32.79 8.45
C ASP A 254 6.94 32.80 7.23
N PRO A 255 5.82 33.56 7.27
CA PRO A 255 4.88 33.61 6.18
C PRO A 255 5.44 34.33 4.96
N THR A 256 5.19 33.81 3.77
CA THR A 256 5.51 34.45 2.50
C THR A 256 4.64 35.71 2.29
N GLU A 257 5.02 36.57 1.34
CA GLU A 257 4.23 37.77 0.99
C GLU A 257 2.82 37.39 0.48
N ASP A 258 2.71 36.30 -0.29
CA ASP A 258 1.43 35.82 -0.80
C ASP A 258 0.56 35.24 0.34
N GLU A 259 1.13 34.51 1.27
CA GLU A 259 0.42 34.02 2.44
C GLU A 259 -0.09 35.15 3.30
N GLN A 260 0.75 36.20 3.55
CA GLN A 260 0.32 37.41 4.26
C GLN A 260 -0.83 38.09 3.52
N ARG A 261 -0.75 38.22 2.20
CA ARG A 261 -1.79 38.85 1.39
C ARG A 261 -3.09 38.06 1.46
N ILE A 262 -3.05 36.73 1.35
CA ILE A 262 -4.24 35.88 1.31
C ILE A 262 -4.88 35.76 2.69
N PHE A 263 -4.14 35.39 3.70
CA PHE A 263 -4.70 35.04 5.01
C PHE A 263 -4.86 36.23 5.95
N ARG A 264 -4.09 37.28 5.80
CA ARG A 264 -4.21 38.49 6.64
C ARG A 264 -5.23 39.50 6.08
N GLN A 265 -5.21 39.75 4.75
CA GLN A 265 -6.05 40.81 4.16
C GLN A 265 -7.48 40.33 3.85
N TRP A 266 -7.65 39.05 3.50
CA TRP A 266 -8.91 38.52 3.01
C TRP A 266 -9.58 37.52 3.96
N GLY A 267 -8.89 37.12 5.02
CA GLY A 267 -9.46 36.22 6.00
C GLY A 267 -10.34 36.97 7.02
N PRO A 268 -11.48 36.38 7.43
CA PRO A 268 -12.35 37.01 8.42
C PRO A 268 -11.70 37.18 9.79
N LEU A 269 -10.55 36.53 10.02
CA LEU A 269 -9.90 36.43 11.33
C LEU A 269 -8.59 37.18 11.44
N ASN A 270 -8.12 37.87 10.40
CA ASN A 270 -6.85 38.62 10.40
C ASN A 270 -5.70 37.79 11.05
N MET A 271 -5.28 36.74 10.40
CA MET A 271 -4.34 35.74 10.93
C MET A 271 -3.03 36.35 11.39
N SER A 272 -2.56 35.94 12.57
CA SER A 272 -1.33 36.42 13.20
C SER A 272 -0.08 35.71 12.67
N PHE A 273 -0.24 34.50 12.10
CA PHE A 273 0.83 33.56 11.72
C PHE A 273 1.72 33.09 12.88
N ASP A 274 1.37 33.42 14.11
CA ASP A 274 2.01 32.79 15.28
C ASP A 274 1.53 31.32 15.43
N VAL A 275 1.99 30.64 16.48
CA VAL A 275 1.71 29.22 16.69
C VAL A 275 0.23 28.86 16.57
N ARG A 276 -0.69 29.75 17.00
CA ARG A 276 -2.14 29.50 16.99
C ARG A 276 -2.70 29.32 15.59
N ASP A 277 -2.17 30.07 14.65
CA ASP A 277 -2.69 30.18 13.28
C ASP A 277 -1.90 29.35 12.25
N LEU A 278 -0.89 28.57 12.66
CA LEU A 278 -0.11 27.73 11.73
C LEU A 278 -0.96 26.68 11.01
N ALA A 279 -2.07 26.24 11.60
CA ALA A 279 -2.98 25.29 10.97
C ALA A 279 -3.93 25.91 9.92
N VAL A 280 -3.78 27.22 9.61
CA VAL A 280 -4.54 27.89 8.55
C VAL A 280 -4.19 27.36 7.15
N TYR A 281 -2.96 26.88 6.97
CA TYR A 281 -2.52 26.32 5.72
C TYR A 281 -3.22 24.97 5.44
N PRO A 282 -3.71 24.73 4.21
CA PRO A 282 -4.28 23.43 3.85
C PRO A 282 -3.22 22.30 3.84
N ASP A 283 -1.98 22.65 3.63
CA ASP A 283 -0.84 21.74 3.65
C ASP A 283 -0.22 21.66 5.05
N THR A 284 -0.29 20.46 5.64
CA THR A 284 0.30 20.17 6.95
C THR A 284 1.82 20.30 6.97
N SER A 285 2.50 20.08 5.84
CA SER A 285 3.95 20.27 5.71
C SER A 285 4.29 21.75 5.92
N ARG A 286 3.50 22.66 5.35
CA ARG A 286 3.68 24.10 5.53
C ARG A 286 3.45 24.54 6.97
N SER A 287 2.44 23.97 7.64
CA SER A 287 2.20 24.19 9.08
C SER A 287 3.40 23.75 9.91
N ALA A 288 3.99 22.60 9.59
CA ALA A 288 5.18 22.08 10.27
C ALA A 288 6.42 22.96 10.04
N GLU A 289 6.62 23.51 8.84
CA GLU A 289 7.69 24.47 8.54
C GLU A 289 7.55 25.74 9.39
N GLY A 290 6.35 26.27 9.50
CA GLY A 290 6.06 27.42 10.36
C GLY A 290 6.38 27.14 11.84
N MET A 291 6.00 25.97 12.35
CA MET A 291 6.34 25.55 13.71
C MET A 291 7.85 25.40 13.90
N ARG A 292 8.55 24.86 12.90
CA ARG A 292 10.01 24.74 12.92
C ARG A 292 10.69 26.10 13.00
N ALA A 293 10.21 27.09 12.27
CA ALA A 293 10.74 28.45 12.32
C ALA A 293 10.60 29.06 13.71
N ILE A 294 9.42 28.96 14.33
CA ILE A 294 9.16 29.40 15.71
C ILE A 294 10.08 28.68 16.70
N TRP A 295 10.21 27.33 16.53
CA TRP A 295 11.05 26.51 17.40
C TRP A 295 12.52 26.87 17.35
N GLN A 296 13.05 27.19 16.19
CA GLN A 296 14.44 27.63 16.02
C GLN A 296 14.73 28.92 16.78
N ILE A 297 13.80 29.89 16.77
CA ILE A 297 13.92 31.10 17.53
C ILE A 297 13.92 30.82 19.04
N LEU A 298 13.02 29.95 19.50
CA LEU A 298 12.92 29.52 20.90
C LEU A 298 14.22 28.89 21.40
N VAL A 299 14.84 28.01 20.62
CA VAL A 299 16.09 27.33 20.98
C VAL A 299 17.25 28.37 21.10
N VAL A 300 17.35 29.29 20.16
CA VAL A 300 18.39 30.34 20.19
C VAL A 300 18.22 31.26 21.41
N VAL A 301 16.99 31.60 21.77
CA VAL A 301 16.71 32.47 22.94
C VAL A 301 16.90 31.71 24.27
N ALA A 302 16.59 30.41 24.29
CA ALA A 302 16.70 29.57 25.50
C ALA A 302 18.13 29.11 25.80
N THR A 303 19.05 29.17 24.83
CA THR A 303 20.49 28.91 24.97
C THR A 303 21.26 30.20 24.72
N PRO A 304 21.26 31.16 25.66
CA PRO A 304 22.20 32.28 25.54
C PRO A 304 23.61 31.71 25.54
N GLU A 305 24.42 32.20 24.58
CA GLU A 305 25.84 31.83 24.50
C GLU A 305 26.49 32.01 25.88
N VAL A 306 27.10 30.91 26.38
CA VAL A 306 28.00 30.96 27.55
C VAL A 306 29.36 31.41 27.08
#